data_e7e9dbc315b3512933a546436202d169
#
_entry.id   e7e9dbc315b3512933a546436202d169
#
_cell.length_a   1.000
_cell.length_b   1.000
_cell.length_c   1.000
_cell.angle_alpha   90.00
_cell.angle_beta   90.00
_cell.angle_gamma   90.00
#
_symmetry.space_group_name_H-M   'P 1'
#
loop_
_entity.id
_entity.type
_entity.pdbx_description
1 polymer ?
#
loop_
_entity_poly.entity_id
_entity_poly.type
_entity_poly.pdbx_seq_one_letter_code
_entity_poly.pdbx_strand_id
1 'polypeptide(L)'
;MWNIPNKIRLAEIPKLYETENTPLKDKLIHLHFFIAGCDWYIVEYDGEDLFWGFAILNNDYEMAEWGYISFSELKALKLNSWLEVDCEIEEAWEVRKASEIEQIRKAQGWADSEISKGRNKKAADPDLQAGFA
;
A
#
# COMPACT_ATOMS: atom_id res chain seq x y z
N MET A 1 1.68 9.55 16.19
CA MET A 1 1.00 8.51 15.40
C MET A 1 0.07 7.73 16.30
N TRP A 2 -1.12 7.47 15.80
CA TRP A 2 -2.11 6.67 16.53
C TRP A 2 -2.02 5.23 16.06
N ASN A 3 -2.28 4.31 16.98
CA ASN A 3 -2.31 2.87 16.67
C ASN A 3 -1.01 2.39 16.04
N ILE A 4 0.10 2.75 16.65
CA ILE A 4 1.42 2.36 16.15
C ILE A 4 1.49 0.84 16.09
N PRO A 5 1.86 0.25 14.94
CA PRO A 5 1.97 -1.20 14.84
C PRO A 5 3.05 -1.72 15.79
N ASN A 6 2.76 -2.84 16.45
CA ASN A 6 3.70 -3.40 17.41
C ASN A 6 4.81 -4.20 16.72
N LYS A 7 5.79 -4.63 17.51
CA LYS A 7 6.96 -5.30 16.96
C LYS A 7 6.62 -6.61 16.26
N ILE A 8 5.64 -7.33 16.79
CA ILE A 8 5.25 -8.62 16.20
C ILE A 8 4.69 -8.38 14.79
N ARG A 9 3.82 -7.40 14.68
CA ARG A 9 3.20 -7.07 13.40
C ARG A 9 4.25 -6.58 12.40
N LEU A 10 5.18 -5.74 12.86
CA LEU A 10 6.24 -5.24 11.99
C LEU A 10 7.16 -6.37 11.52
N ALA A 11 7.39 -7.36 12.36
CA ALA A 11 8.27 -8.47 12.02
C ALA A 11 7.71 -9.37 10.92
N GLU A 12 6.40 -9.29 10.67
CA GLU A 12 5.77 -10.10 9.63
C GLU A 12 5.94 -9.51 8.23
N ILE A 13 6.45 -8.28 8.15
CA ILE A 13 6.60 -7.61 6.86
C ILE A 13 7.91 -8.09 6.21
N PRO A 14 7.89 -8.42 4.91
CA PRO A 14 9.13 -8.83 4.23
C PRO A 14 10.19 -7.75 4.32
N LYS A 15 11.43 -8.16 4.26
CA LYS A 15 12.54 -7.21 4.29
C LYS A 15 12.67 -6.53 2.93
N LEU A 16 13.42 -5.43 2.91
CA LEU A 16 13.64 -4.70 1.67
C LEU A 16 14.20 -5.66 0.63
N TYR A 17 13.70 -5.54 -0.58
CA TYR A 17 14.09 -6.31 -1.76
C TYR A 17 13.65 -7.77 -1.74
N GLU A 18 13.03 -8.23 -0.66
CA GLU A 18 12.56 -9.62 -0.62
C GLU A 18 11.47 -9.88 -1.66
N THR A 19 10.71 -8.87 -2.04
CA THR A 19 9.63 -9.06 -2.99
C THR A 19 9.98 -8.52 -4.38
N GLU A 20 11.27 -8.33 -4.67
CA GLU A 20 11.63 -7.67 -5.93
C GLU A 20 11.19 -8.46 -7.15
N ASN A 21 11.07 -9.78 -7.04
CA ASN A 21 10.61 -10.59 -8.16
C ASN A 21 9.10 -10.79 -8.19
N THR A 22 8.38 -10.19 -7.25
CA THR A 22 6.93 -10.25 -7.25
C THR A 22 6.38 -9.07 -8.04
N PRO A 23 5.51 -9.31 -9.03
CA PRO A 23 4.92 -8.19 -9.78
C PRO A 23 4.19 -7.23 -8.86
N LEU A 24 4.17 -5.96 -9.23
CA LEU A 24 3.55 -4.93 -8.39
C LEU A 24 2.12 -5.29 -8.00
N LYS A 25 1.35 -5.81 -8.95
CA LYS A 25 -0.06 -6.15 -8.68
C LYS A 25 -0.20 -7.20 -7.60
N ASP A 26 0.78 -8.08 -7.48
CA ASP A 26 0.69 -9.22 -6.57
C ASP A 26 1.39 -8.98 -5.25
N LYS A 27 2.03 -7.84 -5.06
CA LYS A 27 2.70 -7.56 -3.80
C LYS A 27 1.66 -7.41 -2.70
N LEU A 28 1.93 -8.01 -1.54
CA LEU A 28 1.01 -7.96 -0.42
C LEU A 28 1.20 -6.67 0.36
N ILE A 29 0.08 -6.05 0.70
CA ILE A 29 0.09 -4.81 1.49
C ILE A 29 -0.15 -5.17 2.94
N HIS A 30 0.86 -4.96 3.76
CA HIS A 30 0.85 -5.40 5.15
C HIS A 30 0.32 -4.34 6.11
N LEU A 31 0.53 -3.07 5.81
CA LEU A 31 0.07 -1.96 6.66
C LEU A 31 -0.50 -0.85 5.80
N HIS A 32 -1.40 -0.10 6.40
CA HIS A 32 -1.97 1.09 5.76
C HIS A 32 -1.94 2.24 6.75
N PHE A 33 -1.10 3.23 6.49
CA PHE A 33 -1.06 4.48 7.25
C PHE A 33 -1.85 5.54 6.51
N PHE A 34 -2.48 6.46 7.24
CA PHE A 34 -3.26 7.48 6.57
C PHE A 34 -3.43 8.73 7.44
N ILE A 35 -3.62 9.86 6.77
CA ILE A 35 -3.97 11.13 7.40
C ILE A 35 -4.51 12.05 6.30
N ALA A 36 -5.73 12.57 6.50
CA ALA A 36 -6.28 13.67 5.69
C ALA A 36 -5.99 13.56 4.18
N GLY A 37 -6.37 12.46 3.57
CA GLY A 37 -6.21 12.32 2.12
C GLY A 37 -4.86 11.79 1.70
N CYS A 38 -3.99 11.47 2.65
CA CYS A 38 -2.71 10.84 2.36
C CYS A 38 -2.78 9.39 2.81
N ASP A 39 -2.24 8.49 1.99
CA ASP A 39 -2.27 7.07 2.26
C ASP A 39 -0.91 6.47 1.93
N TRP A 40 -0.43 5.60 2.81
CA TRP A 40 0.83 4.88 2.60
C TRP A 40 0.54 3.39 2.79
N TYR A 41 0.80 2.61 1.74
CA TYR A 41 0.54 1.18 1.71
C TYR A 41 1.87 0.44 1.72
N ILE A 42 2.13 -0.35 2.73
CA ILE A 42 3.46 -0.87 3.03
C ILE A 42 3.65 -2.29 2.55
N VAL A 43 4.72 -2.54 1.82
CA VAL A 43 5.07 -3.86 1.28
C VAL A 43 6.30 -4.45 1.96
N GLU A 44 7.34 -3.64 2.20
CA GLU A 44 8.59 -4.12 2.77
C GLU A 44 9.07 -3.19 3.87
N TYR A 45 9.94 -3.71 4.76
CA TYR A 45 10.41 -2.97 5.91
C TYR A 45 11.84 -3.42 6.22
N ASP A 46 12.75 -2.47 6.49
CA ASP A 46 14.14 -2.82 6.77
C ASP A 46 14.38 -3.30 8.20
N GLY A 47 13.35 -3.27 9.03
CA GLY A 47 13.47 -3.69 10.42
C GLY A 47 13.85 -2.58 11.37
N GLU A 48 14.10 -1.38 10.89
CA GLU A 48 14.51 -0.26 11.71
C GLU A 48 13.65 0.97 11.51
N ASP A 49 13.59 1.49 10.28
CA ASP A 49 12.83 2.71 10.04
C ASP A 49 12.33 2.86 8.60
N LEU A 50 12.87 2.13 7.66
CA LEU A 50 12.58 2.35 6.25
C LEU A 50 11.61 1.33 5.70
N PHE A 51 10.47 1.83 5.21
CA PHE A 51 9.50 1.02 4.48
C PHE A 51 9.69 1.22 2.99
N TRP A 52 9.17 0.27 2.22
CA TRP A 52 8.97 0.45 0.78
C TRP A 52 7.51 0.11 0.50
N GLY A 53 6.86 0.97 -0.28
CA GLY A 53 5.44 0.78 -0.56
C GLY A 53 4.91 1.84 -1.50
N PHE A 54 3.59 2.05 -1.48
CA PHE A 54 2.90 2.94 -2.40
C PHE A 54 2.32 4.12 -1.62
N ALA A 55 2.59 5.33 -2.10
CA ALA A 55 2.13 6.54 -1.43
C ALA A 55 1.21 7.36 -2.33
N ILE A 56 0.06 7.76 -1.77
CA ILE A 56 -0.86 8.69 -2.42
C ILE A 56 -0.95 9.90 -1.50
N LEU A 57 -0.54 11.07 -1.98
CA LEU A 57 -0.54 12.27 -1.15
C LEU A 57 -1.64 13.21 -1.65
N ASN A 58 -2.42 13.74 -0.70
CA ASN A 58 -3.45 14.75 -0.98
C ASN A 58 -4.44 14.29 -2.05
N ASN A 59 -4.77 13.01 -2.04
CA ASN A 59 -5.68 12.41 -3.02
C ASN A 59 -5.24 12.59 -4.46
N ASP A 60 -3.94 12.82 -4.67
CA ASP A 60 -3.41 13.03 -6.01
C ASP A 60 -2.97 11.69 -6.59
N TYR A 61 -3.90 11.05 -7.27
CA TYR A 61 -3.66 9.72 -7.82
C TYR A 61 -2.68 9.73 -8.97
N GLU A 62 -2.58 10.86 -9.69
CA GLU A 62 -1.67 10.93 -10.82
C GLU A 62 -0.21 10.96 -10.39
N MET A 63 0.05 11.52 -9.22
CA MET A 63 1.41 11.62 -8.71
C MET A 63 1.76 10.52 -7.72
N ALA A 64 0.83 9.60 -7.49
CA ALA A 64 1.08 8.50 -6.55
C ALA A 64 2.16 7.58 -7.10
N GLU A 65 3.00 7.05 -6.22
CA GLU A 65 4.13 6.27 -6.70
C GLU A 65 4.63 5.30 -5.65
N TRP A 66 5.33 4.28 -6.12
CA TRP A 66 6.05 3.34 -5.28
C TRP A 66 7.36 3.97 -4.85
N GLY A 67 7.78 3.72 -3.62
CA GLY A 67 9.04 4.27 -3.16
C GLY A 67 9.27 4.02 -1.68
N TYR A 68 10.30 4.67 -1.17
CA TYR A 68 10.68 4.52 0.23
C TYR A 68 9.88 5.47 1.11
N ILE A 69 9.56 5.02 2.31
CA ILE A 69 8.73 5.75 3.26
C ILE A 69 9.39 5.63 4.63
N SER A 70 9.64 6.77 5.28
CA SER A 70 10.29 6.77 6.59
C SER A 70 9.25 6.62 7.69
N PHE A 71 9.41 5.59 8.53
CA PHE A 71 8.51 5.35 9.65
C PHE A 71 8.58 6.50 10.64
N SER A 72 9.81 6.96 10.96
CA SER A 72 9.96 8.05 11.92
C SER A 72 9.33 9.34 11.41
N GLU A 73 9.40 9.59 10.10
CA GLU A 73 8.75 10.77 9.54
C GLU A 73 7.23 10.67 9.66
N LEU A 74 6.68 9.49 9.40
CA LEU A 74 5.24 9.30 9.57
C LEU A 74 4.84 9.52 11.02
N LYS A 75 5.64 9.02 11.96
CA LYS A 75 5.32 9.16 13.36
C LYS A 75 5.37 10.60 13.83
N ALA A 76 6.19 11.42 13.19
CA ALA A 76 6.35 12.83 13.57
C ALA A 76 5.37 13.75 12.87
N LEU A 77 4.69 13.29 11.84
CA LEU A 77 3.83 14.14 11.04
C LEU A 77 2.57 14.52 11.80
N LYS A 78 2.28 15.82 11.85
CA LYS A 78 1.08 16.32 12.49
C LYS A 78 0.47 17.44 11.67
N LEU A 79 -0.86 17.46 11.62
CA LEU A 79 -1.58 18.56 10.99
C LEU A 79 -2.34 19.30 12.09
N ASN A 80 -2.31 20.62 12.02
CA ASN A 80 -3.04 21.47 12.97
C ASN A 80 -2.68 21.14 14.42
N SER A 81 -1.48 20.68 14.65
CA SER A 81 -0.90 20.37 15.96
C SER A 81 -1.61 19.25 16.74
N TRP A 82 -2.70 18.69 16.21
CA TRP A 82 -3.39 17.60 16.93
C TRP A 82 -3.70 16.37 16.06
N LEU A 83 -3.79 16.55 14.75
CA LEU A 83 -4.12 15.43 13.85
C LEU A 83 -2.85 14.71 13.46
N GLU A 84 -2.79 13.42 13.74
CA GLU A 84 -1.62 12.60 13.50
C GLU A 84 -1.93 11.51 12.50
N VAL A 85 -0.86 10.94 11.93
CA VAL A 85 -1.02 9.76 11.08
C VAL A 85 -1.58 8.64 11.92
N ASP A 86 -2.53 7.92 11.35
CA ASP A 86 -3.11 6.74 11.97
C ASP A 86 -2.70 5.50 11.20
N CYS A 87 -2.76 4.36 11.85
CA CYS A 87 -2.49 3.07 11.20
C CYS A 87 -3.73 2.21 11.39
N GLU A 88 -4.19 1.56 10.33
CA GLU A 88 -5.28 0.60 10.49
C GLU A 88 -4.85 -0.48 11.47
N ILE A 89 -5.69 -0.74 12.47
CA ILE A 89 -5.35 -1.73 13.47
C ILE A 89 -5.38 -3.13 12.85
N GLU A 90 -4.69 -4.05 13.50
CA GLU A 90 -4.55 -5.40 12.94
C GLU A 90 -5.90 -6.06 12.67
N GLU A 91 -6.85 -5.85 13.56
CA GLU A 91 -8.18 -6.46 13.43
C GLU A 91 -8.96 -5.91 12.24
N ALA A 92 -8.62 -4.70 11.80
CA ALA A 92 -9.33 -4.05 10.72
C ALA A 92 -8.62 -4.14 9.38
N TRP A 93 -7.35 -4.53 9.37
CA TRP A 93 -6.59 -4.57 8.13
C TRP A 93 -6.36 -5.99 7.67
N GLU A 94 -6.84 -6.30 6.47
CA GLU A 94 -6.63 -7.60 5.86
C GLU A 94 -5.47 -7.49 4.88
N VAL A 95 -4.40 -8.27 5.12
CA VAL A 95 -3.25 -8.29 4.20
C VAL A 95 -3.73 -8.89 2.88
N ARG A 96 -3.52 -8.15 1.79
CA ARG A 96 -3.98 -8.60 0.48
C ARG A 96 -3.15 -7.94 -0.60
N LYS A 97 -3.37 -8.38 -1.83
CA LYS A 97 -2.58 -7.90 -2.96
C LYS A 97 -2.88 -6.44 -3.25
N ALA A 98 -1.87 -5.73 -3.77
CA ALA A 98 -2.04 -4.35 -4.18
C ALA A 98 -3.20 -4.21 -5.17
N SER A 99 -3.37 -5.19 -6.06
CA SER A 99 -4.45 -5.15 -7.05
C SER A 99 -5.83 -5.25 -6.43
N GLU A 100 -5.92 -5.63 -5.17
CA GLU A 100 -7.20 -5.75 -4.48
C GLU A 100 -7.57 -4.50 -3.70
N ILE A 101 -6.71 -3.49 -3.72
CA ILE A 101 -6.96 -2.23 -3.03
C ILE A 101 -7.39 -1.19 -4.04
N GLU A 102 -8.62 -0.70 -3.88
CA GLU A 102 -9.23 0.15 -4.89
C GLU A 102 -8.40 1.40 -5.20
N GLN A 103 -7.87 2.04 -4.18
CA GLN A 103 -7.11 3.26 -4.40
C GLN A 103 -5.85 3.02 -5.20
N ILE A 104 -5.18 1.89 -4.94
CA ILE A 104 -3.97 1.57 -5.70
C ILE A 104 -4.35 1.24 -7.14
N ARG A 105 -5.43 0.49 -7.34
CA ARG A 105 -5.91 0.20 -8.69
C ARG A 105 -6.17 1.46 -9.47
N LYS A 106 -6.86 2.42 -8.85
CA LYS A 106 -7.18 3.67 -9.53
C LYS A 106 -5.92 4.44 -9.88
N ALA A 107 -4.99 4.55 -8.94
CA ALA A 107 -3.77 5.31 -9.17
C ALA A 107 -2.90 4.67 -10.24
N GLN A 108 -2.88 3.35 -10.30
CA GLN A 108 -2.03 2.63 -11.25
C GLN A 108 -2.73 2.38 -12.59
N GLY A 109 -4.03 2.67 -12.67
CA GLY A 109 -4.75 2.43 -13.90
C GLY A 109 -5.04 0.96 -14.16
N TRP A 110 -5.03 0.14 -13.12
CA TRP A 110 -5.38 -1.28 -13.26
C TRP A 110 -6.88 -1.42 -13.34
N ALA A 111 -7.37 -2.14 -14.34
CA ALA A 111 -8.80 -2.22 -14.60
C ALA A 111 -9.50 -3.13 -13.57
N ASP A 112 -10.65 -2.65 -13.08
CA ASP A 112 -11.46 -3.46 -12.17
C ASP A 112 -11.90 -4.75 -12.82
N SER A 113 -12.24 -4.69 -14.12
CA SER A 113 -12.73 -5.85 -14.81
C SER A 113 -11.71 -6.98 -14.85
N GLU A 114 -10.44 -6.65 -14.85
CA GLU A 114 -9.41 -7.68 -14.82
C GLU A 114 -9.45 -8.44 -13.51
N ILE A 115 -9.67 -7.73 -12.41
CA ILE A 115 -9.76 -8.35 -11.10
C ILE A 115 -11.00 -9.23 -11.04
N SER A 116 -12.12 -8.70 -11.50
CA SER A 116 -13.36 -9.46 -11.49
C SER A 116 -13.24 -10.72 -12.31
N LYS A 117 -12.63 -10.62 -13.47
CA LYS A 117 -12.45 -11.78 -14.35
C LYS A 117 -11.56 -12.82 -13.70
N GLY A 118 -10.57 -12.38 -12.98
CA GLY A 118 -9.73 -13.31 -12.25
C GLY A 118 -10.53 -14.15 -11.30
N ARG A 119 -11.58 -13.58 -10.75
CA ARG A 119 -12.46 -14.34 -9.87
C ARG A 119 -13.49 -15.12 -10.63
N ASN A 120 -13.94 -14.55 -11.72
CA ASN A 120 -14.96 -15.18 -12.49
C ASN A 120 -14.44 -16.04 -13.54
N LYS A 121 -13.65 -15.62 -14.09
CA LYS A 121 -13.41 -16.03 -15.23
C LYS A 121 -12.81 -15.53 -16.21
N LYS A 122 -12.73 -15.11 -16.88
CA LYS A 122 -12.45 -14.77 -17.84
C LYS A 122 -11.68 -14.15 -18.30
N ALA A 123 -11.02 -14.12 -18.43
CA ALA A 123 -10.35 -13.43 -18.73
C ALA A 123 -10.05 -12.95 -19.73
N ALA A 124 -9.83 -12.67 -20.10
CA ALA A 124 -9.61 -12.31 -20.87
C ALA A 124 -8.92 -11.60 -21.36
N ASP A 125 -8.61 -11.10 -21.55
CA ASP A 125 -8.01 -10.37 -21.94
C ASP A 125 -7.05 -9.91 -21.43
N PRO A 126 -6.37 -9.96 -21.35
CA PRO A 126 -5.56 -9.48 -20.73
C PRO A 126 -4.90 -8.54 -21.16
N ASP A 127 -4.70 -8.17 -21.71
CA ASP A 127 -4.23 -7.35 -21.91
C ASP A 127 -4.43 -6.50 -21.83
N LEU A 128 -4.91 -6.53 -21.95
CA LEU A 128 -5.22 -5.70 -21.66
C LEU A 128 -4.79 -5.30 -20.72
N GLN A 129 -4.40 -5.66 -20.17
CA GLN A 129 -4.08 -5.26 -19.35
C GLN A 129 -3.12 -4.89 -19.18
N ALA A 130 -2.94 -5.09 -19.55
CA ALA A 130 -2.05 -4.81 -19.35
C ALA A 130 -1.69 -3.77 -19.51
N GLY A 131 -1.62 -3.75 -19.97
CA GLY A 131 -1.16 -2.86 -20.25
C GLY A 131 -1.11 -1.90 -19.50
N PHE A 132 -1.24 -1.55 -19.24
CA PHE A 132 -1.20 -0.67 -18.53
C PHE A 132 -0.72 -0.87 -17.43
N ALA A 133 -0.34 -1.38 -17.12
CA ALA A 133 0.06 -1.48 -15.88
C ALA A 133 1.20 -1.05 -15.38
#